data_742713d93930717b07c2230afab4841f
#
_entry.id   742713d93930717b07c2230afab4841f
#
_cell.length_a   1.000
_cell.length_b   1.000
_cell.length_c   1.000
_cell.angle_alpha   90.00
_cell.angle_beta   90.00
_cell.angle_gamma   90.00
#
_symmetry.space_group_name_H-M   'P 1'
#
loop_
_entity.id
_entity.type
_entity.pdbx_description
1 polymer ?
#
loop_
_entity_poly.entity_id
_entity_poly.type
_entity_poly.pdbx_seq_one_letter_code
_entity_poly.pdbx_strand_id
1 'polypeptide(L)'
;IIVILCVGIMYYFYKQSSIEAMGASFLVFLLTFIIVAFFHNERINKKKKLLIILEYNEKGIKRLDNTWREFKDIGEEFINKKHKFSNDLDLFGKSSLFQWINLTKTSFGRKNLANKMMMNSLPTRYDIQEEQEAIKELSNKREFCEKIYFEASIENKKKENIEELLKWLDKEEKSNFTIKYISYLFIAH
;
A
#
# COMPACT_ATOMS: atom_id res chain seq x y z
N ILE A 1 -16.95 5.25 26.75
CA ILE A 1 -16.90 5.27 28.22
C ILE A 1 -16.07 6.47 28.70
N ILE A 2 -14.81 6.65 28.31
CA ILE A 2 -13.93 7.75 28.73
C ILE A 2 -14.57 9.13 28.46
N VAL A 3 -15.10 9.33 27.26
CA VAL A 3 -15.78 10.60 26.87
C VAL A 3 -16.96 10.91 27.78
N ILE A 4 -17.79 9.92 28.10
CA ILE A 4 -18.97 10.09 28.97
C ILE A 4 -18.55 10.48 30.38
N LEU A 5 -17.52 9.84 30.94
CA LEU A 5 -16.96 10.19 32.25
C LEU A 5 -16.41 11.61 32.26
N CYS A 6 -15.69 12.02 31.24
CA CYS A 6 -15.14 13.37 31.15
C CYS A 6 -16.23 14.46 31.05
N VAL A 7 -17.27 14.22 30.25
CA VAL A 7 -18.42 15.13 30.16
C VAL A 7 -19.13 15.23 31.51
N GLY A 8 -19.26 14.12 32.23
CA GLY A 8 -19.85 14.13 33.60
C GLY A 8 -19.02 14.94 34.59
N ILE A 9 -17.69 14.81 34.56
CA ILE A 9 -16.78 15.59 35.42
C ILE A 9 -16.82 17.08 35.07
N MET A 10 -16.79 17.42 33.77
CA MET A 10 -16.91 18.80 33.33
C MET A 10 -18.26 19.43 33.78
N TYR A 11 -19.36 18.70 33.67
CA TYR A 11 -20.68 19.16 34.11
C TYR A 11 -20.74 19.38 35.63
N TYR A 12 -20.10 18.51 36.43
CA TYR A 12 -19.98 18.65 37.86
C TYR A 12 -19.26 19.93 38.26
N PHE A 13 -18.09 20.23 37.67
CA PHE A 13 -17.35 21.46 37.95
C PHE A 13 -18.01 22.72 37.41
N TYR A 14 -18.75 22.62 36.30
CA TYR A 14 -19.57 23.72 35.81
C TYR A 14 -20.64 24.13 36.85
N LYS A 15 -21.30 23.15 37.47
CA LYS A 15 -22.32 23.41 38.51
C LYS A 15 -21.70 24.05 39.76
N GLN A 16 -20.41 23.83 40.03
CA GLN A 16 -19.70 24.39 41.18
C GLN A 16 -19.12 25.79 40.92
N SER A 17 -19.32 26.35 39.70
CA SER A 17 -18.84 27.67 39.26
C SER A 17 -17.32 27.90 39.37
N SER A 18 -16.52 26.82 39.35
CA SER A 18 -15.04 26.88 39.40
C SER A 18 -14.45 26.77 37.99
N ILE A 19 -14.23 27.91 37.36
CA ILE A 19 -13.66 28.02 35.98
C ILE A 19 -12.27 27.36 35.88
N GLU A 20 -11.43 27.50 36.91
CA GLU A 20 -10.08 26.93 36.95
C GLU A 20 -10.10 25.40 36.95
N ALA A 21 -10.99 24.76 37.75
CA ALA A 21 -11.12 23.31 37.81
C ALA A 21 -11.72 22.74 36.52
N MET A 22 -12.59 23.49 35.84
CA MET A 22 -13.14 23.12 34.53
C MET A 22 -12.03 23.15 33.46
N GLY A 23 -11.16 24.16 33.44
CA GLY A 23 -10.03 24.24 32.53
C GLY A 23 -9.01 23.13 32.76
N ALA A 24 -8.68 22.82 34.03
CA ALA A 24 -7.79 21.73 34.37
C ALA A 24 -8.33 20.35 33.94
N SER A 25 -9.62 20.10 34.16
CA SER A 25 -10.29 18.85 33.76
C SER A 25 -10.29 18.67 32.24
N PHE A 26 -10.47 19.74 31.47
CA PHE A 26 -10.41 19.72 30.01
C PHE A 26 -8.99 19.39 29.51
N LEU A 27 -7.93 19.96 30.12
CA LEU A 27 -6.54 19.63 29.77
C LEU A 27 -6.23 18.16 30.03
N VAL A 28 -6.62 17.62 31.18
CA VAL A 28 -6.44 16.21 31.51
C VAL A 28 -7.16 15.30 30.50
N PHE A 29 -8.38 15.67 30.10
CA PHE A 29 -9.12 14.95 29.07
C PHE A 29 -8.39 14.96 27.72
N LEU A 30 -7.92 16.12 27.29
CA LEU A 30 -7.21 16.28 26.02
C LEU A 30 -5.95 15.41 25.98
N LEU A 31 -5.16 15.41 27.07
CA LEU A 31 -3.97 14.58 27.20
C LEU A 31 -4.30 13.06 27.14
N THR A 32 -5.32 12.64 27.93
CA THR A 32 -5.75 11.23 27.91
C THR A 32 -6.30 10.81 26.55
N PHE A 33 -7.02 11.70 25.87
CA PHE A 33 -7.53 11.43 24.52
C PHE A 33 -6.38 11.23 23.51
N ILE A 34 -5.36 12.09 23.53
CA ILE A 34 -4.17 11.98 22.66
C ILE A 34 -3.45 10.65 22.92
N ILE A 35 -3.24 10.28 24.18
CA ILE A 35 -2.57 9.03 24.55
C ILE A 35 -3.37 7.82 24.03
N VAL A 36 -4.69 7.79 24.27
CA VAL A 36 -5.55 6.70 23.81
C VAL A 36 -5.58 6.63 22.29
N ALA A 37 -5.66 7.76 21.58
CA ALA A 37 -5.65 7.82 20.13
C ALA A 37 -4.33 7.28 19.56
N PHE A 38 -3.19 7.60 20.18
CA PHE A 38 -1.89 7.08 19.79
C PHE A 38 -1.82 5.55 19.91
N PHE A 39 -2.18 4.99 21.06
CA PHE A 39 -2.19 3.54 21.25
C PHE A 39 -3.21 2.82 20.35
N HIS A 40 -4.36 3.45 20.10
CA HIS A 40 -5.37 2.89 19.20
C HIS A 40 -4.84 2.80 17.77
N ASN A 41 -4.18 3.85 17.28
CA ASN A 41 -3.60 3.87 15.94
C ASN A 41 -2.47 2.82 15.78
N GLU A 42 -1.63 2.66 16.81
CA GLU A 42 -0.59 1.62 16.82
C GLU A 42 -1.19 0.21 16.70
N ARG A 43 -2.26 -0.08 17.44
CA ARG A 43 -2.96 -1.36 17.38
C ARG A 43 -3.59 -1.62 16.01
N ILE A 44 -4.19 -0.58 15.41
CA ILE A 44 -4.74 -0.68 14.04
C ILE A 44 -3.63 -1.01 13.04
N ASN A 45 -2.48 -0.36 13.15
CA ASN A 45 -1.36 -0.60 12.24
C ASN A 45 -0.77 -2.02 12.41
N LYS A 46 -0.64 -2.50 13.65
CA LYS A 46 -0.25 -3.90 13.93
C LYS A 46 -1.25 -4.89 13.33
N LYS A 47 -2.55 -4.66 13.50
CA LYS A 47 -3.60 -5.49 12.90
C LYS A 47 -3.51 -5.51 11.38
N LYS A 48 -3.33 -4.36 10.73
CA LYS A 48 -3.16 -4.27 9.27
C LYS A 48 -1.95 -5.08 8.79
N LYS A 49 -0.82 -4.98 9.51
CA LYS A 49 0.38 -5.76 9.20
C LYS A 49 0.11 -7.26 9.24
N LEU A 50 -0.50 -7.73 10.32
CA LEU A 50 -0.79 -9.16 10.49
C LEU A 50 -1.76 -9.67 9.42
N LEU A 51 -2.77 -8.89 9.03
CA LEU A 51 -3.71 -9.27 7.97
C LEU A 51 -3.03 -9.37 6.59
N ILE A 52 -2.07 -8.50 6.29
CA ILE A 52 -1.32 -8.55 5.02
C ILE A 52 -0.41 -9.79 4.98
N ILE A 53 0.27 -10.09 6.09
CA ILE A 53 1.12 -11.29 6.20
C ILE A 53 0.27 -12.56 6.14
N LEU A 54 -0.89 -12.56 6.77
CA LEU A 54 -1.85 -13.66 6.70
C LEU A 54 -2.29 -13.91 5.25
N GLU A 55 -2.68 -12.87 4.53
CA GLU A 55 -3.04 -12.97 3.09
C GLU A 55 -1.91 -13.58 2.25
N TYR A 56 -0.66 -13.16 2.50
CA TYR A 56 0.52 -13.70 1.82
C TYR A 56 0.66 -15.22 2.02
N ASN A 57 0.55 -15.66 3.28
CA ASN A 57 0.69 -17.07 3.62
C ASN A 57 -0.52 -17.91 3.15
N GLU A 58 -1.74 -17.39 3.26
CA GLU A 58 -2.95 -18.04 2.73
C GLU A 58 -2.86 -18.26 1.21
N LYS A 59 -2.33 -17.30 0.47
CA LYS A 59 -2.07 -17.49 -0.97
C LYS A 59 -1.07 -18.62 -1.23
N GLY A 60 -0.05 -18.77 -0.38
CA GLY A 60 0.87 -19.90 -0.44
C GLY A 60 0.17 -21.24 -0.24
N ILE A 61 -0.64 -21.35 0.82
CA ILE A 61 -1.42 -22.56 1.13
C ILE A 61 -2.38 -22.90 -0.02
N LYS A 62 -3.13 -21.91 -0.52
CA LYS A 62 -4.09 -22.11 -1.63
C LYS A 62 -3.41 -22.63 -2.91
N ARG A 63 -2.14 -22.30 -3.14
CA ARG A 63 -1.37 -22.89 -4.26
C ARG A 63 -1.06 -24.36 -4.01
N LEU A 64 -0.71 -24.74 -2.78
CA LEU A 64 -0.44 -26.14 -2.42
C LEU A 64 -1.71 -26.99 -2.50
N ASP A 65 -2.85 -26.46 -2.03
CA ASP A 65 -4.15 -27.12 -2.01
C ASP A 65 -4.86 -27.09 -3.38
N ASN A 66 -4.22 -26.51 -4.41
CA ASN A 66 -4.79 -26.35 -5.76
C ASN A 66 -6.07 -25.50 -5.82
N THR A 67 -6.36 -24.68 -4.81
CA THR A 67 -7.51 -23.76 -4.76
C THR A 67 -7.18 -22.34 -5.26
N TRP A 68 -5.99 -22.13 -5.80
CA TRP A 68 -5.52 -20.86 -6.34
C TRP A 68 -6.40 -20.30 -7.47
N ARG A 69 -7.20 -21.13 -8.13
CA ARG A 69 -8.15 -20.72 -9.18
C ARG A 69 -9.24 -19.79 -8.67
N GLU A 70 -9.39 -19.65 -7.35
CA GLU A 70 -10.29 -18.70 -6.70
C GLU A 70 -9.69 -17.30 -6.56
N PHE A 71 -8.41 -17.11 -6.90
CA PHE A 71 -7.80 -15.78 -6.81
C PHE A 71 -8.49 -14.81 -7.78
N LYS A 72 -8.82 -13.62 -7.27
CA LYS A 72 -9.57 -12.62 -8.04
C LYS A 72 -8.76 -11.96 -9.15
N ASP A 73 -7.45 -11.91 -8.97
CA ASP A 73 -6.56 -11.23 -9.90
C ASP A 73 -6.11 -12.19 -11.00
N ILE A 74 -6.78 -12.10 -12.14
CA ILE A 74 -6.57 -12.97 -13.31
C ILE A 74 -5.74 -12.29 -14.41
N GLY A 75 -5.33 -11.02 -14.25
CA GLY A 75 -4.57 -10.29 -15.28
C GLY A 75 -5.37 -10.01 -16.55
N GLU A 76 -6.68 -9.76 -16.42
CA GLU A 76 -7.60 -9.60 -17.55
C GLU A 76 -7.18 -8.48 -18.51
N GLU A 77 -6.62 -7.39 -17.99
CA GLU A 77 -6.12 -6.25 -18.78
C GLU A 77 -4.93 -6.57 -19.67
N PHE A 78 -4.25 -7.69 -19.44
CA PHE A 78 -3.11 -8.15 -20.24
C PHE A 78 -3.51 -9.14 -21.35
N ILE A 79 -4.76 -9.53 -21.42
CA ILE A 79 -5.25 -10.44 -22.46
C ILE A 79 -5.14 -9.76 -23.83
N ASN A 80 -4.29 -10.30 -24.69
CA ASN A 80 -4.10 -9.82 -26.05
C ASN A 80 -4.29 -10.97 -27.06
N LYS A 81 -5.43 -10.98 -27.73
CA LYS A 81 -5.76 -12.01 -28.74
C LYS A 81 -4.80 -12.05 -29.95
N LYS A 82 -4.05 -10.96 -30.18
CA LYS A 82 -3.08 -10.88 -31.27
C LYS A 82 -1.68 -11.34 -30.88
N HIS A 83 -1.44 -11.63 -29.60
CA HIS A 83 -0.15 -12.09 -29.14
C HIS A 83 0.10 -13.52 -29.61
N LYS A 84 1.35 -13.82 -30.04
CA LYS A 84 1.70 -15.05 -30.74
C LYS A 84 1.40 -16.33 -29.96
N PHE A 85 1.55 -16.33 -28.63
CA PHE A 85 1.42 -17.54 -27.81
C PHE A 85 0.73 -17.34 -26.46
N SER A 86 0.37 -16.10 -26.08
CA SER A 86 -0.18 -15.84 -24.74
C SER A 86 -1.50 -16.53 -24.48
N ASN A 87 -2.31 -16.74 -25.53
CA ASN A 87 -3.58 -17.46 -25.41
C ASN A 87 -3.38 -18.97 -25.42
N ASP A 88 -2.44 -19.47 -26.24
CA ASP A 88 -2.18 -20.92 -26.35
C ASP A 88 -1.54 -21.48 -25.07
N LEU A 89 -0.83 -20.65 -24.32
CA LEU A 89 -0.19 -21.00 -23.06
C LEU A 89 -1.00 -20.57 -21.83
N ASP A 90 -2.21 -20.07 -21.99
CA ASP A 90 -3.06 -19.58 -20.89
C ASP A 90 -2.31 -18.67 -19.93
N LEU A 91 -1.58 -17.67 -20.47
CA LEU A 91 -0.76 -16.78 -19.65
C LEU A 91 -1.60 -15.85 -18.78
N PHE A 92 -2.75 -15.38 -19.29
CA PHE A 92 -3.64 -14.43 -18.61
C PHE A 92 -5.08 -14.92 -18.67
N GLY A 93 -5.89 -14.46 -17.72
CA GLY A 93 -7.29 -14.84 -17.60
C GLY A 93 -7.53 -15.88 -16.51
N LYS A 94 -8.70 -16.49 -16.54
CA LYS A 94 -9.11 -17.49 -15.54
C LYS A 94 -8.30 -18.77 -15.68
N SER A 95 -7.81 -19.30 -14.57
CA SER A 95 -6.96 -20.49 -14.47
C SER A 95 -5.61 -20.35 -15.18
N SER A 96 -5.13 -19.12 -15.33
CA SER A 96 -3.90 -18.79 -16.04
C SER A 96 -2.65 -18.91 -15.17
N LEU A 97 -1.49 -18.92 -15.84
CA LEU A 97 -0.19 -18.85 -15.17
C LEU A 97 -0.03 -17.57 -14.34
N PHE A 98 -0.48 -16.41 -14.88
CA PHE A 98 -0.47 -15.14 -14.14
C PHE A 98 -1.27 -15.25 -12.84
N GLN A 99 -2.49 -15.76 -12.88
CA GLN A 99 -3.33 -15.94 -11.70
C GLN A 99 -2.64 -16.79 -10.64
N TRP A 100 -1.93 -17.84 -11.08
CA TRP A 100 -1.23 -18.75 -10.16
C TRP A 100 -0.05 -18.10 -9.46
N ILE A 101 0.85 -17.41 -10.22
CA ILE A 101 2.12 -16.90 -9.67
C ILE A 101 2.03 -15.49 -9.09
N ASN A 102 1.01 -14.71 -9.48
CA ASN A 102 0.94 -13.29 -9.14
C ASN A 102 0.87 -13.03 -7.63
N LEU A 103 1.89 -12.36 -7.10
CA LEU A 103 1.97 -11.79 -5.76
C LEU A 103 2.19 -10.28 -5.79
N THR A 104 2.19 -9.67 -6.96
CA THR A 104 2.46 -8.25 -7.10
C THR A 104 1.41 -7.40 -6.40
N LYS A 105 1.85 -6.32 -5.75
CA LYS A 105 0.97 -5.36 -5.05
C LYS A 105 1.00 -3.96 -5.67
N THR A 106 1.97 -3.69 -6.54
CA THR A 106 2.08 -2.40 -7.22
C THR A 106 1.71 -2.53 -8.70
N SER A 107 1.20 -1.46 -9.30
CA SER A 107 0.88 -1.42 -10.75
C SER A 107 2.12 -1.65 -11.60
N PHE A 108 3.28 -1.10 -11.18
CA PHE A 108 4.55 -1.29 -11.85
C PHE A 108 5.02 -2.75 -11.81
N GLY A 109 5.02 -3.36 -10.63
CA GLY A 109 5.40 -4.78 -10.48
C GLY A 109 4.48 -5.70 -11.28
N ARG A 110 3.18 -5.38 -11.32
CA ARG A 110 2.17 -6.12 -12.06
C ARG A 110 2.41 -6.06 -13.58
N LYS A 111 2.64 -4.85 -14.12
CA LYS A 111 3.00 -4.64 -15.54
C LYS A 111 4.31 -5.36 -15.89
N ASN A 112 5.32 -5.27 -15.01
CA ASN A 112 6.61 -5.91 -15.23
C ASN A 112 6.52 -7.43 -15.27
N LEU A 113 5.73 -8.03 -14.35
CA LEU A 113 5.45 -9.47 -14.37
C LEU A 113 4.80 -9.88 -15.69
N ALA A 114 3.75 -9.15 -16.12
CA ALA A 114 3.06 -9.44 -17.37
C ALA A 114 3.99 -9.33 -18.60
N ASN A 115 4.83 -8.29 -18.65
CA ASN A 115 5.80 -8.11 -19.74
C ASN A 115 6.84 -9.23 -19.80
N LYS A 116 7.32 -9.70 -18.65
CA LYS A 116 8.23 -10.85 -18.60
C LYS A 116 7.56 -12.13 -19.10
N MET A 117 6.30 -12.35 -18.76
CA MET A 117 5.55 -13.53 -19.23
C MET A 117 5.27 -13.48 -20.74
N MET A 118 5.01 -12.28 -21.26
CA MET A 118 4.79 -12.09 -22.70
C MET A 118 6.03 -12.28 -23.56
N MET A 119 7.24 -12.23 -22.99
CA MET A 119 8.51 -12.40 -23.71
C MET A 119 8.55 -11.62 -25.03
N ASN A 120 8.15 -10.35 -25.01
CA ASN A 120 8.17 -9.49 -26.21
C ASN A 120 9.58 -9.36 -26.83
N SER A 121 10.62 -9.54 -26.02
CA SER A 121 12.02 -9.72 -26.42
C SER A 121 12.56 -10.99 -25.79
N LEU A 122 13.29 -11.77 -26.57
CA LEU A 122 13.93 -12.99 -26.06
C LEU A 122 15.07 -12.58 -25.12
N PRO A 123 15.07 -13.08 -23.87
CA PRO A 123 16.17 -12.84 -22.93
C PRO A 123 17.44 -13.53 -23.41
N THR A 124 18.59 -12.95 -23.10
CA THR A 124 19.86 -13.61 -23.36
C THR A 124 20.07 -14.74 -22.34
N ARG A 125 21.01 -15.64 -22.64
CA ARG A 125 21.40 -16.71 -21.71
C ARG A 125 21.88 -16.12 -20.36
N TYR A 126 22.57 -15.01 -20.42
CA TYR A 126 23.07 -14.30 -19.23
C TYR A 126 21.91 -13.78 -18.37
N ASP A 127 20.92 -13.12 -18.98
CA ASP A 127 19.74 -12.61 -18.26
C ASP A 127 19.00 -13.73 -17.53
N ILE A 128 18.84 -14.89 -18.20
CA ILE A 128 18.18 -16.07 -17.62
C ILE A 128 18.94 -16.60 -16.40
N GLN A 129 20.26 -16.69 -16.51
CA GLN A 129 21.11 -17.18 -15.41
C GLN A 129 21.07 -16.24 -14.21
N GLU A 130 21.18 -14.95 -14.44
CA GLU A 130 21.09 -13.92 -13.39
C GLU A 130 19.74 -13.95 -12.66
N GLU A 131 18.63 -14.08 -13.42
CA GLU A 131 17.30 -14.22 -12.82
C GLU A 131 17.14 -15.52 -12.01
N GLN A 132 17.69 -16.64 -12.49
CA GLN A 132 17.65 -17.89 -11.75
C GLN A 132 18.46 -17.84 -10.46
N GLU A 133 19.62 -17.19 -10.46
CA GLU A 133 20.42 -16.98 -9.26
C GLU A 133 19.68 -16.08 -8.25
N ALA A 134 19.07 -15.00 -8.73
CA ALA A 134 18.25 -14.11 -7.87
C ALA A 134 17.05 -14.84 -7.25
N ILE A 135 16.35 -15.67 -8.02
CA ILE A 135 15.24 -16.49 -7.50
C ILE A 135 15.75 -17.49 -6.45
N LYS A 136 16.87 -18.14 -6.69
CA LYS A 136 17.48 -19.08 -5.74
C LYS A 136 17.90 -18.39 -4.45
N GLU A 137 18.47 -17.19 -4.54
CA GLU A 137 18.79 -16.37 -3.36
C GLU A 137 17.54 -15.99 -2.57
N LEU A 138 16.50 -15.47 -3.24
CA LEU A 138 15.27 -15.01 -2.62
C LEU A 138 14.45 -16.16 -2.02
N SER A 139 14.53 -17.36 -2.59
CA SER A 139 13.79 -18.53 -2.08
C SER A 139 14.14 -18.87 -0.63
N ASN A 140 15.36 -18.56 -0.20
CA ASN A 140 15.85 -18.77 1.16
C ASN A 140 15.62 -17.55 2.08
N LYS A 141 15.14 -16.41 1.53
CA LYS A 141 14.94 -15.16 2.28
C LYS A 141 13.46 -14.84 2.47
N ARG A 142 12.72 -15.78 3.06
CA ARG A 142 11.27 -15.66 3.23
C ARG A 142 10.85 -14.37 3.94
N GLU A 143 11.49 -14.03 5.06
CA GLU A 143 11.17 -12.82 5.83
C GLU A 143 11.36 -11.54 5.01
N PHE A 144 12.38 -11.51 4.16
CA PHE A 144 12.61 -10.41 3.24
C PHE A 144 11.49 -10.29 2.20
N CYS A 145 11.05 -11.40 1.61
CA CYS A 145 9.95 -11.44 0.67
C CYS A 145 8.61 -10.99 1.32
N GLU A 146 8.34 -11.45 2.54
CA GLU A 146 7.18 -11.01 3.33
C GLU A 146 7.22 -9.50 3.60
N LYS A 147 8.39 -8.96 3.94
CA LYS A 147 8.57 -7.53 4.17
C LYS A 147 8.31 -6.70 2.91
N ILE A 148 8.86 -7.11 1.76
CA ILE A 148 8.59 -6.44 0.47
C ILE A 148 7.10 -6.48 0.15
N TYR A 149 6.45 -7.64 0.30
CA TYR A 149 5.02 -7.78 0.05
C TYR A 149 4.19 -6.86 0.95
N PHE A 150 4.58 -6.73 2.22
CA PHE A 150 3.93 -5.85 3.18
C PHE A 150 4.07 -4.38 2.79
N GLU A 151 5.30 -3.90 2.53
CA GLU A 151 5.55 -2.50 2.15
C GLU A 151 4.81 -2.14 0.85
N ALA A 152 4.91 -2.99 -0.17
CA ALA A 152 4.18 -2.80 -1.43
C ALA A 152 2.65 -2.79 -1.24
N SER A 153 2.12 -3.55 -0.27
CA SER A 153 0.68 -3.58 0.03
C SER A 153 0.20 -2.30 0.71
N ILE A 154 1.04 -1.64 1.50
CA ILE A 154 0.72 -0.34 2.12
C ILE A 154 0.72 0.75 1.06
N GLU A 155 1.73 0.77 0.21
CA GLU A 155 1.90 1.77 -0.85
C GLU A 155 0.72 1.77 -1.82
N ASN A 156 0.29 0.58 -2.24
CA ASN A 156 -0.85 0.44 -3.16
C ASN A 156 -2.17 0.98 -2.57
N LYS A 157 -2.33 1.00 -1.25
CA LYS A 157 -3.50 1.60 -0.60
C LYS A 157 -3.55 3.12 -0.71
N LYS A 158 -2.43 3.77 -0.94
CA LYS A 158 -2.35 5.22 -1.14
C LYS A 158 -2.77 5.63 -2.55
N LYS A 159 -3.00 4.68 -3.48
CA LYS A 159 -3.46 4.94 -4.87
C LYS A 159 -2.81 6.16 -5.52
N GLU A 160 -1.56 6.36 -5.33
CA GLU A 160 -0.83 7.32 -6.12
C GLU A 160 -0.48 6.63 -7.43
N ASN A 161 -1.20 7.02 -8.45
CA ASN A 161 -1.00 6.57 -9.81
C ASN A 161 0.38 7.10 -10.25
N ILE A 162 1.38 6.22 -10.29
CA ILE A 162 2.74 6.60 -10.72
C ILE A 162 2.70 7.31 -12.07
N GLU A 163 1.73 6.94 -12.93
CA GLU A 163 1.51 7.62 -14.22
C GLU A 163 1.02 9.07 -14.05
N GLU A 164 0.21 9.36 -13.05
CA GLU A 164 -0.19 10.73 -12.71
C GLU A 164 0.96 11.54 -12.13
N LEU A 165 1.78 10.89 -11.28
CA LEU A 165 2.99 11.51 -10.75
C LEU A 165 3.98 11.83 -11.85
N LEU A 166 4.23 10.89 -12.79
CA LEU A 166 5.09 11.10 -13.93
C LEU A 166 4.54 12.21 -14.85
N LYS A 167 3.24 12.22 -15.14
CA LYS A 167 2.59 13.30 -15.88
C LYS A 167 2.64 14.64 -15.16
N TRP A 168 2.63 14.63 -13.84
CA TRP A 168 2.80 15.85 -13.05
C TRP A 168 4.25 16.35 -13.09
N LEU A 169 5.23 15.46 -13.05
CA LEU A 169 6.66 15.79 -13.22
C LEU A 169 7.00 16.28 -14.62
N ASP A 170 6.37 15.72 -15.67
CA ASP A 170 6.54 16.13 -17.06
C ASP A 170 5.77 17.43 -17.39
N LYS A 171 4.84 17.87 -16.56
CA LYS A 171 4.30 19.21 -16.67
C LYS A 171 5.38 20.19 -16.29
N GLU A 172 6.01 20.81 -17.31
CA GLU A 172 6.81 22.01 -17.09
C GLU A 172 6.02 22.93 -16.16
N GLU A 173 6.59 23.23 -15.00
CA GLU A 173 6.06 24.26 -14.12
C GLU A 173 5.99 25.55 -14.93
N LYS A 174 4.81 25.86 -15.47
CA LYS A 174 4.46 27.25 -15.73
C LYS A 174 4.41 27.88 -14.34
N SER A 175 5.59 28.34 -13.91
CA SER A 175 5.80 29.10 -12.70
C SER A 175 4.71 30.16 -12.64
N ASN A 176 3.71 29.93 -11.78
CA ASN A 176 2.68 30.90 -11.54
C ASN A 176 3.37 32.12 -10.93
N PHE A 177 3.54 33.16 -11.73
CA PHE A 177 4.15 34.46 -11.40
C PHE A 177 3.59 35.05 -10.08
N THR A 178 2.41 34.64 -9.69
CA THR A 178 1.70 35.03 -8.46
C THR A 178 2.39 34.58 -7.18
N ILE A 179 3.05 33.43 -7.14
CA ILE A 179 3.73 32.92 -5.94
C ILE A 179 5.02 33.71 -5.69
N LYS A 180 5.69 34.17 -6.74
CA LYS A 180 6.89 34.98 -6.66
C LYS A 180 6.62 36.37 -6.05
N TYR A 181 5.43 36.93 -6.29
CA TYR A 181 5.03 38.23 -5.68
C TYR A 181 4.67 38.10 -4.20
N ILE A 182 4.09 36.98 -3.77
CA ILE A 182 3.75 36.75 -2.36
C ILE A 182 5.01 36.56 -1.51
N SER A 183 6.04 35.87 -2.01
CA SER A 183 7.30 35.74 -1.29
C SER A 183 8.06 37.08 -1.13
N TYR A 184 7.95 38.00 -2.09
CA TYR A 184 8.52 39.34 -2.00
C TYR A 184 7.80 40.24 -0.96
N LEU A 185 6.49 40.05 -0.77
CA LEU A 185 5.72 40.79 0.23
C LEU A 185 6.03 40.34 1.69
N PHE A 186 6.49 39.10 1.86
CA PHE A 186 6.88 38.56 3.18
C PHE A 186 8.34 38.87 3.58
N ILE A 187 9.20 39.32 2.64
CA ILE A 187 10.60 39.65 2.89
C ILE A 187 10.77 41.17 3.14
N ALA A 188 9.74 41.99 2.84
CA ALA A 188 9.79 43.45 2.99
C ALA A 188 9.10 43.98 4.26
N HIS A 189 8.86 43.12 5.25
CA HIS A 189 8.45 43.48 6.61
C HIS A 189 9.37 42.74 7.58
#